data_efff73e9b7eed407d78ac87877af2f74
#
_entry.id   efff73e9b7eed407d78ac87877af2f74
#
_cell.length_a   1.000
_cell.length_b   1.000
_cell.length_c   1.000
_cell.angle_alpha   90.00
_cell.angle_beta   90.00
_cell.angle_gamma   90.00
#
_symmetry.space_group_name_H-M   'P 1'
#
loop_
_entity.id
_entity.type
_entity.pdbx_description
1 polymer ?
#
loop_
_entity_poly.entity_id
_entity_poly.type
_entity_poly.pdbx_seq_one_letter_code
_entity_poly.pdbx_strand_id
1 'polypeptide(L)'
;MTVKMISCGLVASIISFSAAGDNVSFPARDMPAHDVVVCGGGPAGCAAAIAARRSGLDVLLIEAQSRLGGTATSGGVSHWLGGRNDEGEWVVGGVFRELSLRAEKECAAILPKLPAGKTYQPYAWLPWFIHGVVLDSDRIALTLDAVMEEAGVEVLLETRAVGVEKSGDIITHVITHSKDGFRRMPAKVVIDATGDADIALFADCPVLFGRDDDHLTTPASLTFHLSHVDGNALWDEIERSREPKFRPLIEELKKKGEWPFPYDIFISVKGLTDDEVMINTMRLTEIDGTSAESRTKGYMRGRREAYQLLDILRKYFPGFANSQMKSIAPMLGVRETRRIDGEFKLTVEDLRRGTEFPDTIGYSMYGWDLPDPKKPSVQPMVDETGGGFVNKAKKHLVTPIPYRVMVPRRCRNLLCPGRAISVERDVLGPLRVMAPCMAMGEACGIAARQIADGAANCDVDVSALLVELRRRGCIVDKAALPLVRPRVDPKASGEVHAHVRVHMD
;
A
#
# COMPACT_ATOMS: atom_id res chain seq x y z
N MET A 1 44.17 -36.79 10.35
CA MET A 1 42.96 -35.99 10.67
C MET A 1 42.05 -36.08 9.47
N THR A 2 41.09 -37.01 9.47
CA THR A 2 40.24 -37.35 8.31
C THR A 2 38.96 -36.50 8.39
N VAL A 3 38.81 -35.56 7.50
CA VAL A 3 37.58 -34.77 7.38
C VAL A 3 36.53 -35.64 6.71
N LYS A 4 35.51 -36.07 7.48
CA LYS A 4 34.31 -36.69 6.93
C LYS A 4 33.48 -35.58 6.27
N MET A 5 33.46 -35.56 4.93
CA MET A 5 32.42 -34.81 4.19
C MET A 5 31.09 -35.53 4.41
N ILE A 6 30.17 -34.86 5.10
CA ILE A 6 28.76 -35.24 5.15
C ILE A 6 28.14 -34.80 3.82
N SER A 7 27.93 -35.76 2.94
CA SER A 7 27.14 -35.53 1.73
C SER A 7 25.67 -35.43 2.15
N CYS A 8 25.19 -34.22 2.31
CA CYS A 8 23.75 -33.96 2.37
C CYS A 8 23.23 -34.17 0.95
N GLY A 9 22.52 -35.27 0.71
CA GLY A 9 21.90 -35.57 -0.59
C GLY A 9 20.80 -34.52 -0.88
N LEU A 10 21.14 -33.52 -1.68
CA LEU A 10 20.15 -32.61 -2.24
C LEU A 10 19.32 -33.40 -3.27
N VAL A 11 18.06 -33.66 -2.97
CA VAL A 11 17.09 -34.08 -3.97
C VAL A 11 16.75 -32.84 -4.81
N ALA A 12 17.27 -32.77 -6.02
CA ALA A 12 16.94 -31.71 -6.96
C ALA A 12 15.64 -32.09 -7.70
N SER A 13 14.59 -31.33 -7.48
CA SER A 13 13.37 -31.39 -8.29
C SER A 13 13.56 -30.63 -9.60
N ILE A 14 12.83 -31.01 -10.66
CA ILE A 14 12.89 -30.33 -11.94
C ILE A 14 11.63 -29.48 -12.12
N ILE A 15 11.82 -28.18 -12.36
CA ILE A 15 10.75 -27.25 -12.72
C ILE A 15 10.77 -27.13 -14.25
N SER A 16 9.62 -27.40 -14.89
CA SER A 16 9.44 -27.27 -16.33
C SER A 16 8.49 -26.12 -16.65
N PHE A 17 8.92 -25.22 -17.53
CA PHE A 17 8.09 -24.18 -18.10
C PHE A 17 7.75 -24.55 -19.53
N SER A 18 6.44 -24.55 -19.87
CA SER A 18 5.99 -24.75 -21.25
C SER A 18 5.86 -23.37 -21.91
N ALA A 19 6.69 -23.14 -22.93
CA ALA A 19 6.48 -22.05 -23.88
C ALA A 19 6.04 -22.68 -25.20
N ALA A 20 5.50 -21.89 -26.15
CA ALA A 20 5.17 -22.37 -27.49
C ALA A 20 6.46 -22.87 -28.20
N GLY A 21 6.79 -24.14 -28.04
CA GLY A 21 8.05 -24.75 -28.45
C GLY A 21 8.51 -25.81 -27.45
N ASP A 22 9.80 -25.91 -27.22
CA ASP A 22 10.39 -26.90 -26.31
C ASP A 22 10.20 -26.53 -24.83
N ASN A 23 9.95 -27.53 -23.98
CA ASN A 23 9.94 -27.38 -22.55
C ASN A 23 11.35 -27.10 -22.04
N VAL A 24 11.53 -26.00 -21.32
CA VAL A 24 12.78 -25.68 -20.63
C VAL A 24 12.65 -26.07 -19.16
N SER A 25 13.61 -26.86 -18.68
CA SER A 25 13.61 -27.37 -17.30
C SER A 25 14.80 -26.80 -16.53
N PHE A 26 14.58 -26.39 -15.29
CA PHE A 26 15.61 -25.91 -14.38
C PHE A 26 15.65 -26.80 -13.14
N PRO A 27 16.84 -27.10 -12.58
CA PRO A 27 16.92 -27.74 -11.27
C PRO A 27 16.41 -26.80 -10.19
N ALA A 28 15.59 -27.30 -9.29
CA ALA A 28 15.10 -26.57 -8.14
C ALA A 28 15.41 -27.33 -6.85
N ARG A 29 15.77 -26.59 -5.81
CA ARG A 29 16.04 -27.15 -4.50
C ARG A 29 14.75 -27.19 -3.67
N ASP A 30 14.42 -28.35 -3.12
CA ASP A 30 13.34 -28.48 -2.15
C ASP A 30 13.76 -27.86 -0.81
N MET A 31 12.89 -27.02 -0.25
CA MET A 31 13.10 -26.35 1.01
C MET A 31 12.27 -27.00 2.13
N PRO A 32 12.62 -26.78 3.40
CA PRO A 32 11.75 -27.18 4.51
C PRO A 32 10.33 -26.64 4.33
N ALA A 33 9.36 -27.40 4.86
CA ALA A 33 7.95 -27.00 4.82
C ALA A 33 7.66 -25.94 5.89
N HIS A 34 6.85 -24.95 5.52
CA HIS A 34 6.29 -23.96 6.44
C HIS A 34 4.77 -24.10 6.53
N ASP A 35 4.18 -23.70 7.64
CA ASP A 35 2.73 -23.63 7.76
C ASP A 35 2.20 -22.53 6.82
N VAL A 36 2.89 -21.38 6.76
CA VAL A 36 2.50 -20.23 5.94
C VAL A 36 3.68 -19.72 5.14
N VAL A 37 3.47 -19.54 3.84
CA VAL A 37 4.37 -18.77 2.97
C VAL A 37 3.67 -17.46 2.58
N VAL A 38 4.25 -16.33 3.02
CA VAL A 38 3.78 -14.99 2.65
C VAL A 38 4.61 -14.48 1.49
N CYS A 39 3.98 -14.17 0.38
CA CYS A 39 4.62 -13.68 -0.84
C CYS A 39 4.47 -12.15 -0.96
N GLY A 40 5.55 -11.43 -0.70
CA GLY A 40 5.63 -9.97 -0.68
C GLY A 40 5.72 -9.39 0.73
N GLY A 41 6.81 -8.66 1.00
CA GLY A 41 7.13 -8.01 2.27
C GLY A 41 6.66 -6.54 2.35
N GLY A 42 5.60 -6.18 1.61
CA GLY A 42 4.93 -4.89 1.73
C GLY A 42 4.10 -4.79 3.03
N PRO A 43 3.36 -3.67 3.24
CA PRO A 43 2.60 -3.47 4.48
C PRO A 43 1.66 -4.63 4.83
N ALA A 44 0.92 -5.16 3.84
CA ALA A 44 0.02 -6.29 4.05
C ALA A 44 0.78 -7.57 4.42
N GLY A 45 1.88 -7.88 3.72
CA GLY A 45 2.65 -9.08 3.98
C GLY A 45 3.37 -9.05 5.32
N CYS A 46 3.94 -7.91 5.71
CA CYS A 46 4.54 -7.75 7.03
C CYS A 46 3.52 -8.00 8.15
N ALA A 47 2.33 -7.38 8.05
CA ALA A 47 1.28 -7.58 9.04
C ALA A 47 0.77 -9.02 9.06
N ALA A 48 0.65 -9.67 7.88
CA ALA A 48 0.24 -11.07 7.78
C ALA A 48 1.24 -12.03 8.42
N ALA A 49 2.53 -11.83 8.15
CA ALA A 49 3.59 -12.67 8.71
C ALA A 49 3.66 -12.56 10.24
N ILE A 50 3.65 -11.34 10.79
CA ILE A 50 3.60 -11.08 12.22
C ILE A 50 2.38 -11.76 12.86
N ALA A 51 1.20 -11.57 12.27
CA ALA A 51 -0.05 -12.09 12.81
C ALA A 51 -0.13 -13.62 12.75
N ALA A 52 0.34 -14.23 11.66
CA ALA A 52 0.40 -15.69 11.51
C ALA A 52 1.38 -16.30 12.53
N ARG A 53 2.55 -15.71 12.69
CA ARG A 53 3.55 -16.17 13.67
C ARG A 53 3.01 -16.09 15.11
N ARG A 54 2.33 -14.98 15.44
CA ARG A 54 1.64 -14.81 16.75
C ARG A 54 0.45 -15.77 16.95
N SER A 55 -0.05 -16.37 15.88
CA SER A 55 -1.06 -17.43 15.92
C SER A 55 -0.43 -18.83 16.07
N GLY A 56 0.89 -18.93 16.32
CA GLY A 56 1.62 -20.16 16.56
C GLY A 56 1.97 -20.95 15.30
N LEU A 57 1.94 -20.31 14.11
CA LEU A 57 2.31 -20.92 12.84
C LEU A 57 3.80 -20.72 12.55
N ASP A 58 4.40 -21.66 11.81
CA ASP A 58 5.72 -21.49 11.22
C ASP A 58 5.59 -20.70 9.91
N VAL A 59 6.33 -19.56 9.81
CA VAL A 59 6.10 -18.55 8.77
C VAL A 59 7.38 -18.21 8.03
N LEU A 60 7.32 -18.32 6.71
CA LEU A 60 8.30 -17.78 5.78
C LEU A 60 7.71 -16.56 5.05
N LEU A 61 8.39 -15.43 5.10
CA LEU A 61 8.11 -14.24 4.31
C LEU A 61 9.14 -14.07 3.21
N ILE A 62 8.72 -14.03 1.96
CA ILE A 62 9.60 -13.77 0.80
C ILE A 62 9.33 -12.37 0.23
N GLU A 63 10.40 -11.63 -0.10
CA GLU A 63 10.32 -10.29 -0.67
C GLU A 63 11.29 -10.15 -1.86
N ALA A 64 10.78 -9.60 -2.95
CA ALA A 64 11.55 -9.42 -4.19
C ALA A 64 12.56 -8.25 -4.11
N GLN A 65 12.40 -7.35 -3.16
CA GLN A 65 13.31 -6.23 -2.92
C GLN A 65 14.33 -6.57 -1.83
N SER A 66 15.31 -5.70 -1.63
CA SER A 66 16.36 -5.83 -0.61
C SER A 66 15.93 -5.35 0.79
N ARG A 67 14.65 -4.97 0.97
CA ARG A 67 14.11 -4.48 2.24
C ARG A 67 12.62 -4.70 2.35
N LEU A 68 12.13 -4.86 3.58
CA LEU A 68 10.70 -4.92 3.89
C LEU A 68 10.03 -3.54 3.84
N GLY A 69 8.70 -3.51 3.87
CA GLY A 69 7.88 -2.29 3.91
C GLY A 69 7.35 -1.82 2.55
N GLY A 70 7.84 -2.38 1.45
CA GLY A 70 7.33 -2.15 0.09
C GLY A 70 7.24 -0.65 -0.27
N THR A 71 6.00 -0.14 -0.43
CA THR A 71 5.77 1.26 -0.84
C THR A 71 6.31 2.28 0.17
N ALA A 72 6.32 1.97 1.47
CA ALA A 72 6.85 2.87 2.51
C ALA A 72 8.38 2.99 2.48
N THR A 73 9.07 1.95 2.03
CA THR A 73 10.52 1.85 2.04
C THR A 73 11.08 1.95 0.63
N SER A 74 11.06 0.87 -0.14
CA SER A 74 11.55 0.85 -1.53
C SER A 74 10.78 1.81 -2.45
N GLY A 75 9.48 2.05 -2.19
CA GLY A 75 8.67 3.01 -2.94
C GLY A 75 8.83 4.47 -2.51
N GLY A 76 9.54 4.74 -1.40
CA GLY A 76 9.84 6.09 -0.90
C GLY A 76 8.62 6.92 -0.47
N VAL A 77 7.44 6.29 -0.28
CA VAL A 77 6.23 6.99 0.18
C VAL A 77 6.28 7.09 1.70
N SER A 78 6.86 8.18 2.20
CA SER A 78 7.21 8.39 3.59
C SER A 78 6.02 8.76 4.49
N HIS A 79 4.86 8.15 4.29
CA HIS A 79 3.72 8.27 5.21
C HIS A 79 2.73 7.13 5.07
N TRP A 80 2.20 6.66 6.20
CA TRP A 80 1.09 5.72 6.25
C TRP A 80 -0.24 6.48 6.39
N LEU A 81 -1.13 6.32 5.44
CA LEU A 81 -2.43 6.98 5.41
C LEU A 81 -3.58 6.00 5.64
N GLY A 82 -4.75 6.53 5.99
CA GLY A 82 -6.01 5.79 6.12
C GLY A 82 -6.23 5.12 7.48
N GLY A 83 -5.26 5.21 8.40
CA GLY A 83 -5.32 4.54 9.70
C GLY A 83 -5.72 5.42 10.89
N ARG A 84 -5.83 6.75 10.69
CA ARG A 84 -6.20 7.73 11.72
C ARG A 84 -7.20 8.72 11.15
N ASN A 85 -8.02 9.34 12.02
CA ASN A 85 -8.91 10.44 11.62
C ASN A 85 -8.20 11.81 11.63
N ASP A 86 -8.92 12.86 11.29
CA ASP A 86 -8.38 14.24 11.25
C ASP A 86 -7.94 14.77 12.64
N GLU A 87 -8.43 14.20 13.72
CA GLU A 87 -8.00 14.49 15.11
C GLU A 87 -6.80 13.65 15.54
N GLY A 88 -6.34 12.73 14.70
CA GLY A 88 -5.23 11.84 14.98
C GLY A 88 -5.62 10.60 15.80
N GLU A 89 -6.91 10.30 15.93
CA GLU A 89 -7.39 9.10 16.62
C GLU A 89 -7.33 7.89 15.69
N TRP A 90 -7.16 6.70 16.28
CA TRP A 90 -6.98 5.47 15.52
C TRP A 90 -8.28 4.95 14.90
N VAL A 91 -8.23 4.67 13.61
CA VAL A 91 -9.27 3.97 12.82
C VAL A 91 -8.81 2.54 12.50
N VAL A 92 -7.51 2.34 12.35
CA VAL A 92 -6.88 1.02 12.22
C VAL A 92 -6.08 0.75 13.49
N GLY A 93 -6.39 -0.37 14.16
CA GLY A 93 -5.71 -0.85 15.37
C GLY A 93 -4.65 -1.91 15.07
N GLY A 94 -4.47 -2.85 16.00
CA GLY A 94 -3.63 -4.03 15.84
C GLY A 94 -2.19 -3.72 15.45
N VAL A 95 -1.65 -4.50 14.53
CA VAL A 95 -0.25 -4.39 14.04
C VAL A 95 0.07 -3.00 13.50
N PHE A 96 -0.86 -2.35 12.78
CA PHE A 96 -0.62 -0.99 12.27
C PHE A 96 -0.35 0.00 13.40
N ARG A 97 -1.20 0.01 14.44
CA ARG A 97 -1.04 0.89 15.60
C ARG A 97 0.24 0.58 16.36
N GLU A 98 0.53 -0.70 16.57
CA GLU A 98 1.74 -1.17 17.26
C GLU A 98 3.01 -0.69 16.54
N LEU A 99 3.10 -0.94 15.23
CA LEU A 99 4.24 -0.50 14.41
C LEU A 99 4.39 1.01 14.39
N SER A 100 3.27 1.75 14.33
CA SER A 100 3.30 3.23 14.33
C SER A 100 3.88 3.78 15.64
N LEU A 101 3.42 3.26 16.77
CA LEU A 101 3.90 3.68 18.10
C LEU A 101 5.36 3.27 18.34
N ARG A 102 5.74 2.09 17.88
CA ARG A 102 7.12 1.62 17.94
C ARG A 102 8.05 2.49 17.08
N ALA A 103 7.67 2.76 15.85
CA ALA A 103 8.43 3.61 14.94
C ALA A 103 8.60 5.04 15.50
N GLU A 104 7.57 5.60 16.15
CA GLU A 104 7.67 6.90 16.84
C GLU A 104 8.69 6.85 17.97
N LYS A 105 8.64 5.81 18.81
CA LYS A 105 9.58 5.60 19.91
C LYS A 105 11.03 5.43 19.42
N GLU A 106 11.24 4.81 18.28
CA GLU A 106 12.54 4.59 17.62
C GLU A 106 13.00 5.78 16.76
N CYS A 107 12.29 6.90 16.78
CA CYS A 107 12.52 8.07 15.93
C CYS A 107 12.50 7.74 14.41
N ALA A 108 11.83 6.68 14.04
CA ALA A 108 11.59 6.27 12.65
C ALA A 108 10.29 6.87 12.07
N ALA A 109 9.45 7.45 12.93
CA ALA A 109 8.19 8.06 12.55
C ALA A 109 7.83 9.26 13.42
N ILE A 110 6.90 10.08 12.92
CA ILE A 110 6.18 11.10 13.67
C ILE A 110 4.69 10.83 13.53
N LEU A 111 3.96 10.83 14.67
CA LEU A 111 2.51 10.83 14.70
C LEU A 111 2.03 12.27 14.82
N PRO A 112 1.65 12.95 13.73
CA PRO A 112 1.21 14.33 13.77
C PRO A 112 0.01 14.50 14.72
N LYS A 113 0.03 15.59 15.47
CA LYS A 113 -1.09 16.02 16.36
C LYS A 113 -1.44 17.45 16.02
N LEU A 114 -2.73 17.78 16.02
CA LEU A 114 -3.14 19.18 15.92
C LEU A 114 -2.71 19.94 17.16
N PRO A 115 -1.95 21.03 17.05
CA PRO A 115 -1.75 21.94 18.16
C PRO A 115 -3.09 22.53 18.60
N ALA A 116 -3.26 22.75 19.91
CA ALA A 116 -4.47 23.34 20.42
C ALA A 116 -4.79 24.68 19.72
N GLY A 117 -6.02 24.82 19.21
CA GLY A 117 -6.47 26.01 18.49
C GLY A 117 -5.91 26.20 17.08
N LYS A 118 -5.20 25.22 16.52
CA LYS A 118 -4.68 25.24 15.15
C LYS A 118 -5.45 24.27 14.26
N THR A 119 -5.70 24.67 13.03
CA THR A 119 -6.32 23.83 12.00
C THR A 119 -5.28 23.19 11.08
N TYR A 120 -4.02 23.50 11.27
CA TYR A 120 -2.88 23.03 10.51
C TYR A 120 -1.77 22.45 11.36
N GLN A 121 -1.07 21.49 10.77
CA GLN A 121 0.19 20.99 11.30
C GLN A 121 1.35 21.33 10.36
N PRO A 122 2.48 21.80 10.90
CA PRO A 122 3.67 22.04 10.07
C PRO A 122 4.36 20.77 9.51
N TYR A 123 3.95 19.56 9.97
CA TYR A 123 4.53 18.29 9.49
C TYR A 123 3.91 17.77 8.20
N ALA A 124 2.75 18.26 7.83
CA ALA A 124 2.17 17.94 6.54
C ALA A 124 1.58 19.23 6.00
N TRP A 125 2.22 19.83 5.01
CA TRP A 125 1.72 21.04 4.37
C TRP A 125 0.35 20.84 3.72
N LEU A 126 -0.10 19.58 3.64
CA LEU A 126 -1.46 19.24 3.29
C LEU A 126 -2.24 18.92 4.58
N PRO A 127 -3.31 19.68 4.93
CA PRO A 127 -4.03 19.53 6.19
C PRO A 127 -4.53 18.13 6.50
N TRP A 128 -4.88 17.34 5.48
CA TRP A 128 -5.36 15.97 5.65
C TRP A 128 -4.27 14.94 5.96
N PHE A 129 -2.99 15.28 5.91
CA PHE A 129 -1.93 14.36 6.31
C PHE A 129 -1.75 14.23 7.83
N ILE A 130 -2.51 15.01 8.62
CA ILE A 130 -2.59 14.83 10.08
C ILE A 130 -3.01 13.41 10.45
N HIS A 131 -3.89 12.80 9.67
CA HIS A 131 -4.30 11.41 9.85
C HIS A 131 -3.27 10.39 9.36
N GLY A 132 -2.15 10.82 8.84
CA GLY A 132 -1.02 9.97 8.47
C GLY A 132 -0.04 9.74 9.60
N VAL A 133 0.86 8.80 9.40
CA VAL A 133 2.09 8.60 10.15
C VAL A 133 3.24 8.95 9.23
N VAL A 134 4.00 9.99 9.55
CA VAL A 134 5.15 10.41 8.73
C VAL A 134 6.34 9.52 9.05
N LEU A 135 7.05 9.04 8.03
CA LEU A 135 8.07 8.00 8.14
C LEU A 135 9.41 8.45 7.58
N ASP A 136 10.47 7.92 8.16
CA ASP A 136 11.76 7.77 7.50
C ASP A 136 11.82 6.38 6.85
N SER A 137 11.94 6.32 5.53
CA SER A 137 11.88 5.07 4.77
C SER A 137 13.00 4.08 5.11
N ASP A 138 14.18 4.54 5.48
CA ASP A 138 15.29 3.66 5.84
C ASP A 138 15.15 3.15 7.28
N ARG A 139 14.77 4.03 8.21
CA ARG A 139 14.55 3.65 9.61
C ARG A 139 13.37 2.71 9.79
N ILE A 140 12.28 2.91 9.03
CA ILE A 140 11.12 2.00 9.11
C ILE A 140 11.46 0.60 8.57
N ALA A 141 12.37 0.47 7.60
CA ALA A 141 12.87 -0.83 7.17
C ALA A 141 13.59 -1.54 8.32
N LEU A 142 14.47 -0.85 9.04
CA LEU A 142 15.16 -1.37 10.22
C LEU A 142 14.18 -1.77 11.33
N THR A 143 13.15 -0.95 11.60
CA THR A 143 12.09 -1.30 12.56
C THR A 143 11.36 -2.58 12.16
N LEU A 144 11.06 -2.76 10.86
CA LEU A 144 10.39 -3.96 10.35
C LEU A 144 11.29 -5.20 10.48
N ASP A 145 12.57 -5.10 10.16
CA ASP A 145 13.53 -6.19 10.31
C ASP A 145 13.57 -6.67 11.78
N ALA A 146 13.70 -5.74 12.72
CA ALA A 146 13.70 -6.05 14.16
C ALA A 146 12.40 -6.72 14.63
N VAL A 147 11.24 -6.24 14.13
CA VAL A 147 9.93 -6.84 14.49
C VAL A 147 9.79 -8.26 13.93
N MET A 148 10.30 -8.52 12.70
CA MET A 148 10.28 -9.87 12.14
C MET A 148 11.17 -10.84 12.93
N GLU A 149 12.37 -10.40 13.30
CA GLU A 149 13.29 -11.20 14.14
C GLU A 149 12.66 -11.50 15.51
N GLU A 150 12.14 -10.50 16.20
CA GLU A 150 11.46 -10.65 17.49
C GLU A 150 10.23 -11.57 17.43
N ALA A 151 9.47 -11.50 16.33
CA ALA A 151 8.34 -12.39 16.10
C ALA A 151 8.78 -13.81 15.74
N GLY A 152 10.03 -14.03 15.33
CA GLY A 152 10.55 -15.31 14.84
C GLY A 152 10.00 -15.68 13.46
N VAL A 153 9.79 -14.69 12.58
CA VAL A 153 9.44 -14.89 11.16
C VAL A 153 10.72 -15.12 10.38
N GLU A 154 10.78 -16.20 9.61
CA GLU A 154 11.86 -16.39 8.63
C GLU A 154 11.63 -15.44 7.44
N VAL A 155 12.67 -14.70 7.04
CA VAL A 155 12.59 -13.71 5.94
C VAL A 155 13.64 -14.03 4.87
N LEU A 156 13.21 -14.05 3.62
CA LEU A 156 14.08 -14.13 2.45
C LEU A 156 13.89 -12.90 1.56
N LEU A 157 14.85 -12.00 1.57
CA LEU A 157 14.92 -10.83 0.69
C LEU A 157 15.49 -11.23 -0.69
N GLU A 158 15.33 -10.36 -1.69
CA GLU A 158 15.78 -10.59 -3.08
C GLU A 158 15.30 -11.95 -3.64
N THR A 159 14.15 -12.40 -3.14
CA THR A 159 13.54 -13.68 -3.49
C THR A 159 12.16 -13.45 -4.09
N ARG A 160 11.99 -13.78 -5.34
CA ARG A 160 10.75 -13.57 -6.10
C ARG A 160 9.98 -14.88 -6.25
N ALA A 161 8.68 -14.86 -5.94
CA ALA A 161 7.78 -15.92 -6.38
C ALA A 161 7.59 -15.84 -7.90
N VAL A 162 7.73 -16.99 -8.57
CA VAL A 162 7.70 -17.10 -10.03
C VAL A 162 6.74 -18.16 -10.53
N GLY A 163 6.06 -18.88 -9.64
CA GLY A 163 5.08 -19.90 -9.96
C GLY A 163 4.57 -20.60 -8.72
N VAL A 164 3.63 -21.51 -8.91
CA VAL A 164 3.13 -22.41 -7.87
C VAL A 164 2.95 -23.82 -8.41
N GLU A 165 3.00 -24.81 -7.52
CA GLU A 165 2.52 -26.16 -7.80
C GLU A 165 1.22 -26.38 -7.05
N LYS A 166 0.29 -27.10 -7.66
CA LYS A 166 -1.04 -27.37 -7.12
C LYS A 166 -1.36 -28.86 -7.12
N SER A 167 -2.19 -29.25 -6.16
CA SER A 167 -2.93 -30.50 -6.17
C SER A 167 -4.42 -30.15 -6.10
N GLY A 168 -5.09 -30.24 -7.24
CA GLY A 168 -6.47 -29.77 -7.37
C GLY A 168 -6.57 -28.25 -7.14
N ASP A 169 -7.34 -27.84 -6.14
CA ASP A 169 -7.55 -26.45 -5.74
C ASP A 169 -6.66 -25.99 -4.56
N ILE A 170 -5.61 -26.75 -4.25
CA ILE A 170 -4.67 -26.46 -3.16
C ILE A 170 -3.28 -26.19 -3.74
N ILE A 171 -2.66 -25.07 -3.39
CA ILE A 171 -1.26 -24.80 -3.63
C ILE A 171 -0.44 -25.67 -2.67
N THR A 172 0.46 -26.49 -3.22
CA THR A 172 1.36 -27.33 -2.44
C THR A 172 2.74 -26.71 -2.26
N HIS A 173 3.20 -25.97 -3.27
CA HIS A 173 4.49 -25.28 -3.25
C HIS A 173 4.40 -23.90 -3.90
N VAL A 174 5.12 -22.96 -3.34
CA VAL A 174 5.47 -21.70 -4.01
C VAL A 174 6.85 -21.90 -4.66
N ILE A 175 6.95 -21.59 -5.94
CA ILE A 175 8.20 -21.62 -6.67
C ILE A 175 8.83 -20.24 -6.61
N THR A 176 10.09 -20.20 -6.19
CA THR A 176 10.83 -18.94 -6.06
C THR A 176 12.12 -18.96 -6.87
N HIS A 177 12.58 -17.77 -7.22
CA HIS A 177 13.89 -17.54 -7.82
C HIS A 177 14.64 -16.45 -7.06
N SER A 178 15.90 -16.70 -6.79
CA SER A 178 16.85 -15.77 -6.18
C SER A 178 18.24 -15.98 -6.80
N LYS A 179 19.26 -15.29 -6.31
CA LYS A 179 20.63 -15.36 -6.84
C LYS A 179 21.21 -16.77 -6.85
N ASP A 180 20.78 -17.64 -5.94
CA ASP A 180 21.21 -19.03 -5.81
C ASP A 180 20.29 -20.05 -6.51
N GLY A 181 19.43 -19.59 -7.43
CA GLY A 181 18.62 -20.41 -8.31
C GLY A 181 17.17 -20.59 -7.87
N PHE A 182 16.54 -21.65 -8.38
CA PHE A 182 15.14 -21.96 -8.10
C PHE A 182 14.98 -22.78 -6.83
N ARG A 183 13.89 -22.50 -6.09
CA ARG A 183 13.51 -23.23 -4.88
C ARG A 183 12.02 -23.56 -4.90
N ARG A 184 11.67 -24.72 -4.34
CA ARG A 184 10.29 -25.12 -4.06
C ARG A 184 10.03 -25.01 -2.57
N MET A 185 9.08 -24.15 -2.20
CA MET A 185 8.71 -23.83 -0.83
C MET A 185 7.38 -24.52 -0.51
N PRO A 186 7.37 -25.68 0.19
CA PRO A 186 6.12 -26.31 0.61
C PRO A 186 5.36 -25.43 1.59
N ALA A 187 4.04 -25.30 1.43
CA ALA A 187 3.19 -24.49 2.30
C ALA A 187 1.82 -25.11 2.51
N LYS A 188 1.28 -25.03 3.74
CA LYS A 188 -0.14 -25.35 4.00
C LYS A 188 -1.05 -24.19 3.59
N VAL A 189 -0.60 -22.96 3.83
CA VAL A 189 -1.32 -21.72 3.49
C VAL A 189 -0.39 -20.79 2.74
N VAL A 190 -0.92 -20.11 1.72
CA VAL A 190 -0.19 -19.08 0.98
C VAL A 190 -0.93 -17.76 1.12
N ILE A 191 -0.19 -16.67 1.38
CA ILE A 191 -0.73 -15.32 1.41
C ILE A 191 -0.08 -14.51 0.28
N ASP A 192 -0.89 -14.14 -0.72
CA ASP A 192 -0.48 -13.30 -1.84
C ASP A 192 -0.50 -11.82 -1.45
N ALA A 193 0.60 -11.33 -0.90
CA ALA A 193 0.82 -9.93 -0.57
C ALA A 193 1.72 -9.22 -1.61
N THR A 194 1.85 -9.77 -2.83
CA THR A 194 2.64 -9.19 -3.93
C THR A 194 2.12 -7.82 -4.36
N GLY A 195 0.83 -7.56 -4.09
CA GLY A 195 0.10 -6.36 -4.50
C GLY A 195 -0.33 -6.39 -5.97
N ASP A 196 0.09 -7.39 -6.73
CA ASP A 196 -0.17 -7.56 -8.16
C ASP A 196 -0.98 -8.84 -8.48
N ALA A 197 -1.44 -9.58 -7.44
CA ALA A 197 -2.10 -10.89 -7.53
C ALA A 197 -1.27 -11.92 -8.31
N ASP A 198 0.05 -11.93 -8.12
CA ASP A 198 0.93 -12.80 -8.89
C ASP A 198 0.70 -14.28 -8.54
N ILE A 199 0.54 -14.59 -7.23
CA ILE A 199 0.28 -15.97 -6.80
C ILE A 199 -1.11 -16.42 -7.24
N ALA A 200 -2.12 -15.56 -7.11
CA ALA A 200 -3.46 -15.85 -7.58
C ALA A 200 -3.47 -16.16 -9.09
N LEU A 201 -2.73 -15.38 -9.89
CA LEU A 201 -2.56 -15.64 -11.32
C LEU A 201 -1.86 -16.98 -11.58
N PHE A 202 -0.76 -17.27 -10.89
CA PHE A 202 -0.03 -18.54 -11.03
C PHE A 202 -0.87 -19.75 -10.60
N ALA A 203 -1.83 -19.54 -9.69
CA ALA A 203 -2.76 -20.57 -9.23
C ALA A 203 -4.04 -20.69 -10.10
N ASP A 204 -4.10 -20.04 -11.28
CA ASP A 204 -5.26 -19.98 -12.17
C ASP A 204 -6.54 -19.40 -11.53
N CYS A 205 -6.38 -18.55 -10.53
CA CYS A 205 -7.51 -17.81 -9.98
C CYS A 205 -7.93 -16.70 -10.95
N PRO A 206 -9.25 -16.41 -11.06
CA PRO A 206 -9.72 -15.32 -11.90
C PRO A 206 -9.18 -13.97 -11.41
N VAL A 207 -8.70 -13.14 -12.32
CA VAL A 207 -8.20 -11.78 -12.01
C VAL A 207 -8.78 -10.76 -12.98
N LEU A 208 -8.97 -9.54 -12.50
CA LEU A 208 -9.37 -8.36 -13.24
C LEU A 208 -8.16 -7.43 -13.40
N PHE A 209 -8.11 -6.65 -14.47
CA PHE A 209 -6.99 -5.73 -14.74
C PHE A 209 -7.48 -4.36 -15.20
N GLY A 210 -7.03 -3.30 -14.52
CA GLY A 210 -7.34 -1.93 -14.91
C GLY A 210 -8.84 -1.61 -14.98
N ARG A 211 -9.22 -0.70 -15.89
CA ARG A 211 -10.62 -0.38 -16.21
C ARG A 211 -11.22 -1.41 -17.16
N ASP A 212 -12.54 -1.61 -17.05
CA ASP A 212 -13.24 -2.62 -17.86
C ASP A 212 -13.29 -2.26 -19.34
N ASP A 213 -13.28 -0.95 -19.68
CA ASP A 213 -13.42 -0.45 -21.05
C ASP A 213 -12.10 -0.43 -21.85
N ASP A 214 -10.98 -0.10 -21.22
CA ASP A 214 -9.71 0.09 -21.93
C ASP A 214 -8.50 -0.56 -21.27
N HIS A 215 -8.70 -1.26 -20.16
CA HIS A 215 -7.67 -1.94 -19.35
C HIS A 215 -6.54 -1.03 -18.87
N LEU A 216 -6.74 0.29 -18.89
CA LEU A 216 -5.75 1.21 -18.35
C LEU A 216 -5.78 1.22 -16.83
N THR A 217 -4.60 1.32 -16.24
CA THR A 217 -4.41 1.43 -14.80
C THR A 217 -4.17 2.88 -14.38
N THR A 218 -4.47 3.20 -13.14
CA THR A 218 -4.20 4.54 -12.59
C THR A 218 -2.70 4.88 -12.70
N PRO A 219 -2.32 6.16 -12.94
CA PRO A 219 -0.93 6.53 -13.18
C PRO A 219 0.02 6.09 -12.06
N ALA A 220 1.18 5.58 -12.43
CA ALA A 220 2.26 5.31 -11.49
C ALA A 220 2.96 6.60 -11.05
N SER A 221 3.79 6.53 -10.01
CA SER A 221 4.67 7.62 -9.58
C SER A 221 6.07 7.10 -9.38
N LEU A 222 7.06 7.97 -9.52
CA LEU A 222 8.38 7.74 -8.95
C LEU A 222 8.61 8.82 -7.89
N THR A 223 8.50 8.42 -6.63
CA THR A 223 8.67 9.32 -5.48
C THR A 223 10.14 9.68 -5.33
N PHE A 224 10.43 10.91 -4.90
CA PHE A 224 11.78 11.33 -4.58
C PHE A 224 11.80 12.26 -3.36
N HIS A 225 12.95 12.36 -2.72
CA HIS A 225 13.15 13.16 -1.53
C HIS A 225 14.14 14.29 -1.84
N LEU A 226 13.84 15.46 -1.30
CA LEU A 226 14.68 16.64 -1.37
C LEU A 226 15.17 17.00 0.02
N SER A 227 16.38 17.55 0.10
CA SER A 227 16.96 18.19 1.28
C SER A 227 17.23 19.67 1.01
N HIS A 228 17.61 20.42 2.05
CA HIS A 228 17.88 21.87 1.97
C HIS A 228 16.67 22.68 1.47
N VAL A 229 15.46 22.23 1.82
CA VAL A 229 14.22 22.97 1.57
C VAL A 229 13.99 23.92 2.74
N ASP A 230 13.72 25.20 2.46
CA ASP A 230 13.23 26.13 3.47
C ASP A 230 11.75 25.86 3.74
N GLY A 231 11.50 25.01 4.74
CA GLY A 231 10.16 24.59 5.12
C GLY A 231 9.29 25.74 5.63
N ASN A 232 9.90 26.78 6.22
CA ASN A 232 9.17 27.95 6.70
C ASN A 232 8.65 28.79 5.53
N ALA A 233 9.50 29.09 4.55
CA ALA A 233 9.09 29.83 3.35
C ALA A 233 7.98 29.09 2.56
N LEU A 234 8.07 27.76 2.47
CA LEU A 234 7.03 26.96 1.84
C LEU A 234 5.71 27.03 2.64
N TRP A 235 5.79 26.92 3.95
CA TRP A 235 4.65 26.98 4.84
C TRP A 235 3.96 28.35 4.83
N ASP A 236 4.72 29.43 4.93
CA ASP A 236 4.21 30.80 4.89
C ASP A 236 3.45 31.07 3.58
N GLU A 237 3.94 30.56 2.46
CA GLU A 237 3.23 30.67 1.19
C GLU A 237 1.92 29.89 1.17
N ILE A 238 1.90 28.68 1.71
CA ILE A 238 0.67 27.86 1.81
C ILE A 238 -0.35 28.57 2.73
N GLU A 239 0.08 29.09 3.87
CA GLU A 239 -0.78 29.87 4.78
C GLU A 239 -1.34 31.12 4.10
N ARG A 240 -0.51 31.85 3.35
CA ARG A 240 -0.89 33.06 2.63
C ARG A 240 -1.84 32.80 1.48
N SER A 241 -1.52 31.82 0.63
CA SER A 241 -2.27 31.53 -0.59
C SER A 241 -3.50 30.67 -0.36
N ARG A 242 -3.52 29.87 0.73
CA ARG A 242 -4.51 28.81 0.96
C ARG A 242 -4.58 27.77 -0.16
N GLU A 243 -3.49 27.61 -0.94
CA GLU A 243 -3.40 26.69 -2.07
C GLU A 243 -2.18 25.76 -1.96
N PRO A 244 -2.27 24.72 -1.12
CA PRO A 244 -1.15 23.81 -0.86
C PRO A 244 -0.72 22.97 -2.08
N LYS A 245 -1.56 22.89 -3.11
CA LYS A 245 -1.24 22.19 -4.37
C LYS A 245 -0.63 23.09 -5.42
N PHE A 246 -0.49 24.39 -5.16
CA PHE A 246 0.10 25.38 -6.06
C PHE A 246 -0.53 25.43 -7.47
N ARG A 247 -1.82 25.13 -7.62
CA ARG A 247 -2.50 25.11 -8.91
C ARG A 247 -2.42 26.43 -9.69
N PRO A 248 -2.70 27.61 -9.09
CA PRO A 248 -2.59 28.85 -9.83
C PRO A 248 -1.18 29.11 -10.38
N LEU A 249 -0.14 28.79 -9.61
CA LEU A 249 1.24 28.88 -10.06
C LEU A 249 1.52 27.91 -11.23
N ILE A 250 1.07 26.66 -11.11
CA ILE A 250 1.23 25.65 -12.16
C ILE A 250 0.50 26.06 -13.46
N GLU A 251 -0.72 26.62 -13.36
CA GLU A 251 -1.45 27.14 -14.51
C GLU A 251 -0.71 28.29 -15.21
N GLU A 252 -0.10 29.19 -14.42
CA GLU A 252 0.73 30.26 -14.97
C GLU A 252 1.96 29.70 -15.69
N LEU A 253 2.64 28.72 -15.07
CA LEU A 253 3.81 28.06 -15.66
C LEU A 253 3.44 27.28 -16.94
N LYS A 254 2.26 26.65 -17.00
CA LYS A 254 1.75 26.01 -18.22
C LYS A 254 1.54 27.01 -19.34
N LYS A 255 0.95 28.18 -19.05
CA LYS A 255 0.76 29.26 -20.04
C LYS A 255 2.09 29.80 -20.59
N LYS A 256 3.14 29.78 -19.78
CA LYS A 256 4.51 30.18 -20.17
C LYS A 256 5.30 29.06 -20.86
N GLY A 257 4.77 27.84 -20.93
CA GLY A 257 5.50 26.66 -21.45
C GLY A 257 6.59 26.13 -20.51
N GLU A 258 6.58 26.53 -19.24
CA GLU A 258 7.58 26.20 -18.22
C GLU A 258 7.18 24.97 -17.35
N TRP A 259 5.95 24.44 -17.54
CA TRP A 259 5.48 23.22 -16.90
C TRP A 259 5.15 22.16 -17.94
N PRO A 260 6.10 21.26 -18.27
CA PRO A 260 5.94 20.33 -19.39
C PRO A 260 5.15 19.05 -19.03
N PHE A 261 4.62 18.97 -17.82
CA PHE A 261 3.97 17.75 -17.32
C PHE A 261 2.47 17.74 -17.56
N PRO A 262 1.84 16.54 -17.72
CA PRO A 262 0.40 16.41 -17.97
C PRO A 262 -0.48 16.63 -16.72
N TYR A 263 0.11 16.73 -15.55
CA TYR A 263 -0.56 16.99 -14.28
C TYR A 263 -0.43 18.46 -13.86
N ASP A 264 -1.35 18.93 -13.02
CA ASP A 264 -1.49 20.33 -12.58
C ASP A 264 -1.57 20.46 -11.06
N ILE A 265 -0.95 19.53 -10.36
CA ILE A 265 -0.87 19.52 -8.90
C ILE A 265 0.56 19.36 -8.45
N PHE A 266 0.87 19.94 -7.28
CA PHE A 266 2.10 19.68 -6.54
C PHE A 266 1.77 19.01 -5.21
N ILE A 267 2.39 17.87 -4.93
CA ILE A 267 2.22 17.14 -3.67
C ILE A 267 3.59 16.97 -3.03
N SER A 268 3.74 17.61 -1.87
CA SER A 268 4.91 17.50 -1.02
C SER A 268 4.51 17.13 0.39
N VAL A 269 5.32 16.34 1.07
CA VAL A 269 5.14 15.95 2.46
C VAL A 269 6.42 16.23 3.21
N LYS A 270 6.33 16.94 4.34
CA LYS A 270 7.48 17.19 5.20
C LYS A 270 8.05 15.85 5.71
N GLY A 271 9.37 15.71 5.69
CA GLY A 271 10.10 14.59 6.30
C GLY A 271 10.16 14.70 7.83
N LEU A 272 11.03 13.89 8.44
CA LEU A 272 11.25 13.95 9.90
C LEU A 272 12.09 15.16 10.31
N THR A 273 12.90 15.70 9.42
CA THR A 273 13.68 16.92 9.62
C THR A 273 13.01 18.14 8.98
N ASP A 274 13.38 19.35 9.41
CA ASP A 274 12.71 20.59 8.97
C ASP A 274 13.02 20.98 7.52
N ASP A 275 14.10 20.46 6.98
CA ASP A 275 14.61 20.78 5.65
C ASP A 275 14.40 19.64 4.62
N GLU A 276 13.75 18.54 5.02
CA GLU A 276 13.49 17.40 4.14
C GLU A 276 12.05 17.31 3.71
N VAL A 277 11.86 16.97 2.42
CA VAL A 277 10.54 16.88 1.79
C VAL A 277 10.49 15.70 0.85
N MET A 278 9.45 14.87 1.00
CA MET A 278 9.06 13.88 0.00
C MET A 278 8.20 14.53 -1.08
N ILE A 279 8.49 14.28 -2.35
CA ILE A 279 7.70 14.71 -3.50
C ILE A 279 6.99 13.51 -4.13
N ASN A 280 5.64 13.57 -4.15
CA ASN A 280 4.79 12.54 -4.76
C ASN A 280 3.85 13.14 -5.82
N THR A 281 4.38 14.03 -6.63
CA THR A 281 3.64 14.81 -7.62
C THR A 281 3.47 14.09 -8.95
N MET A 282 4.46 13.28 -9.36
CA MET A 282 4.45 12.64 -10.68
C MET A 282 3.21 11.80 -10.94
N ARG A 283 2.77 11.84 -12.19
CA ARG A 283 1.69 11.00 -12.74
C ARG A 283 2.16 10.38 -14.05
N LEU A 284 2.82 9.23 -13.94
CA LEU A 284 3.32 8.47 -15.08
C LEU A 284 2.17 7.64 -15.65
N THR A 285 1.53 8.17 -16.68
CA THR A 285 0.43 7.50 -17.39
C THR A 285 0.93 6.37 -18.29
N GLU A 286 0.03 5.45 -18.64
CA GLU A 286 0.30 4.34 -19.57
C GLU A 286 1.41 3.37 -19.08
N ILE A 287 1.47 3.19 -17.77
CA ILE A 287 2.38 2.24 -17.13
C ILE A 287 1.61 0.98 -16.73
N ASP A 288 1.88 -0.11 -17.42
CA ASP A 288 1.50 -1.44 -16.97
C ASP A 288 2.50 -1.94 -15.91
N GLY A 289 2.05 -2.01 -14.67
CA GLY A 289 2.88 -2.45 -13.54
C GLY A 289 3.26 -3.93 -13.58
N THR A 290 2.67 -4.73 -14.48
CA THR A 290 2.96 -6.17 -14.64
C THR A 290 3.96 -6.47 -15.75
N SER A 291 4.26 -5.48 -16.63
CA SER A 291 5.22 -5.62 -17.73
C SER A 291 6.59 -5.04 -17.34
N ALA A 292 7.64 -5.82 -17.52
CA ALA A 292 9.02 -5.39 -17.28
C ALA A 292 9.42 -4.22 -18.20
N GLU A 293 9.02 -4.27 -19.48
CA GLU A 293 9.29 -3.22 -20.46
C GLU A 293 8.60 -1.92 -20.08
N SER A 294 7.32 -1.99 -19.67
CA SER A 294 6.55 -0.82 -19.26
C SER A 294 7.11 -0.21 -17.97
N ARG A 295 7.44 -1.04 -16.97
CA ARG A 295 8.10 -0.59 -15.73
C ARG A 295 9.45 0.08 -16.02
N THR A 296 10.25 -0.49 -16.95
CA THR A 296 11.55 0.10 -17.36
C THR A 296 11.35 1.49 -17.95
N LYS A 297 10.37 1.67 -18.86
CA LYS A 297 10.00 2.98 -19.39
C LYS A 297 9.59 3.94 -18.28
N GLY A 298 8.78 3.47 -17.32
CA GLY A 298 8.34 4.23 -16.15
C GLY A 298 9.52 4.73 -15.29
N TYR A 299 10.48 3.88 -14.99
CA TYR A 299 11.70 4.26 -14.25
C TYR A 299 12.55 5.29 -15.00
N MET A 300 12.81 5.06 -16.29
CA MET A 300 13.65 5.96 -17.07
C MET A 300 13.00 7.32 -17.27
N ARG A 301 11.68 7.34 -17.54
CA ARG A 301 10.89 8.57 -17.63
C ARG A 301 10.82 9.28 -16.28
N GLY A 302 10.47 8.58 -15.22
CA GLY A 302 10.32 9.15 -13.89
C GLY A 302 11.61 9.79 -13.35
N ARG A 303 12.78 9.18 -13.58
CA ARG A 303 14.06 9.79 -13.20
C ARG A 303 14.35 11.10 -13.95
N ARG A 304 14.05 11.17 -15.26
CA ARG A 304 14.19 12.42 -16.01
C ARG A 304 13.22 13.50 -15.50
N GLU A 305 11.95 13.14 -15.29
CA GLU A 305 10.93 14.07 -14.78
C GLU A 305 11.28 14.56 -13.35
N ALA A 306 11.91 13.73 -12.50
CA ALA A 306 12.32 14.13 -11.16
C ALA A 306 13.34 15.29 -11.19
N TYR A 307 14.35 15.23 -12.04
CA TYR A 307 15.32 16.30 -12.16
C TYR A 307 14.75 17.54 -12.86
N GLN A 308 13.93 17.37 -13.90
CA GLN A 308 13.20 18.47 -14.52
C GLN A 308 12.30 19.19 -13.50
N LEU A 309 11.59 18.44 -12.68
CA LEU A 309 10.75 19.01 -11.63
C LEU A 309 11.58 19.72 -10.57
N LEU A 310 12.72 19.17 -10.16
CA LEU A 310 13.64 19.83 -9.23
C LEU A 310 14.09 21.20 -9.75
N ASP A 311 14.45 21.32 -11.03
CA ASP A 311 14.87 22.57 -11.62
C ASP A 311 13.72 23.61 -11.65
N ILE A 312 12.50 23.17 -11.93
CA ILE A 312 11.29 24.02 -11.86
C ILE A 312 11.01 24.46 -10.43
N LEU A 313 11.10 23.55 -9.45
CA LEU A 313 10.89 23.83 -8.04
C LEU A 313 11.88 24.89 -7.55
N ARG A 314 13.17 24.75 -7.86
CA ARG A 314 14.20 25.73 -7.51
C ARG A 314 13.94 27.12 -8.08
N LYS A 315 13.41 27.18 -9.28
CA LYS A 315 13.19 28.45 -10.01
C LYS A 315 11.93 29.18 -9.56
N TYR A 316 10.87 28.44 -9.24
CA TYR A 316 9.53 29.05 -9.13
C TYR A 316 8.82 28.79 -7.79
N PHE A 317 9.19 27.76 -7.04
CA PHE A 317 8.44 27.39 -5.84
C PHE A 317 9.12 27.94 -4.57
N PRO A 318 8.33 28.57 -3.67
CA PRO A 318 8.88 29.10 -2.41
C PRO A 318 9.51 27.98 -1.58
N GLY A 319 10.67 28.27 -1.00
CA GLY A 319 11.41 27.33 -0.16
C GLY A 319 12.33 26.35 -0.88
N PHE A 320 12.27 26.24 -2.22
CA PHE A 320 13.04 25.23 -2.96
C PHE A 320 14.33 25.75 -3.62
N ALA A 321 14.66 27.02 -3.53
CA ALA A 321 15.80 27.62 -4.26
C ALA A 321 17.13 26.89 -4.05
N ASN A 322 17.39 26.38 -2.84
CA ASN A 322 18.61 25.66 -2.46
C ASN A 322 18.44 24.14 -2.37
N SER A 323 17.26 23.64 -2.69
CA SER A 323 16.94 22.21 -2.52
C SER A 323 17.85 21.32 -3.36
N GLN A 324 18.13 20.13 -2.84
CA GLN A 324 18.99 19.13 -3.48
C GLN A 324 18.27 17.79 -3.55
N MET A 325 18.55 17.02 -4.61
CA MET A 325 18.06 15.64 -4.70
C MET A 325 18.74 14.80 -3.64
N LYS A 326 18.00 14.39 -2.60
CA LYS A 326 18.48 13.46 -1.57
C LYS A 326 18.44 12.03 -2.07
N SER A 327 17.29 11.60 -2.62
CA SER A 327 17.12 10.25 -3.17
C SER A 327 15.96 10.17 -4.13
N ILE A 328 16.00 9.20 -5.04
CA ILE A 328 14.85 8.77 -5.86
C ILE A 328 14.53 7.34 -5.46
N ALA A 329 13.25 7.05 -5.25
CA ALA A 329 12.80 5.72 -4.85
C ALA A 329 13.30 4.63 -5.80
N PRO A 330 13.89 3.54 -5.30
CA PRO A 330 14.34 2.42 -6.14
C PRO A 330 13.17 1.63 -6.72
N MET A 331 11.97 1.71 -6.15
CA MET A 331 10.78 1.02 -6.62
C MET A 331 9.75 2.00 -7.17
N LEU A 332 9.23 1.70 -8.37
CA LEU A 332 8.13 2.46 -8.97
C LEU A 332 6.86 2.32 -8.14
N GLY A 333 6.23 3.43 -7.80
CA GLY A 333 4.98 3.47 -7.06
C GLY A 333 3.79 3.12 -7.96
N VAL A 334 3.55 1.84 -8.14
CA VAL A 334 2.41 1.30 -8.89
C VAL A 334 1.18 1.26 -7.99
N ARG A 335 0.11 1.95 -8.37
CA ARG A 335 -1.11 2.07 -7.56
C ARG A 335 -2.15 1.00 -7.85
N GLU A 336 -2.13 0.44 -9.05
CA GLU A 336 -3.12 -0.51 -9.55
C GLU A 336 -2.48 -1.45 -10.57
N THR A 337 -2.84 -2.73 -10.51
CA THR A 337 -2.55 -3.74 -11.53
C THR A 337 -3.71 -4.74 -11.57
N ARG A 338 -3.47 -6.01 -11.24
CA ARG A 338 -4.50 -7.04 -11.12
C ARG A 338 -5.20 -6.93 -9.77
N ARG A 339 -6.47 -7.26 -9.78
CA ARG A 339 -7.32 -7.53 -8.61
C ARG A 339 -7.87 -8.94 -8.77
N ILE A 340 -8.01 -9.70 -7.70
CA ILE A 340 -8.72 -10.98 -7.77
C ILE A 340 -10.20 -10.76 -8.11
N ASP A 341 -10.81 -11.65 -8.88
CA ASP A 341 -12.27 -11.81 -8.97
C ASP A 341 -12.66 -12.88 -7.95
N GLY A 342 -12.80 -12.46 -6.69
CA GLY A 342 -12.94 -13.33 -5.54
C GLY A 342 -14.38 -13.75 -5.25
N GLU A 343 -14.57 -14.42 -4.11
CA GLU A 343 -15.89 -14.92 -3.65
C GLU A 343 -16.90 -13.80 -3.44
N PHE A 344 -16.43 -12.62 -3.07
CA PHE A 344 -17.24 -11.42 -2.91
C PHE A 344 -16.52 -10.23 -3.52
N LYS A 345 -17.26 -9.38 -4.23
CA LYS A 345 -16.75 -8.13 -4.79
C LYS A 345 -17.44 -6.94 -4.12
N LEU A 346 -16.68 -6.14 -3.36
CA LEU A 346 -17.20 -4.91 -2.76
C LEU A 346 -17.38 -3.85 -3.84
N THR A 347 -18.58 -3.28 -3.92
CA THR A 347 -18.97 -2.34 -4.98
C THR A 347 -19.11 -0.90 -4.46
N VAL A 348 -19.11 0.05 -5.38
CA VAL A 348 -19.43 1.46 -5.10
C VAL A 348 -20.85 1.56 -4.54
N GLU A 349 -21.78 0.76 -5.05
CA GLU A 349 -23.18 0.79 -4.60
C GLU A 349 -23.35 0.27 -3.18
N ASP A 350 -22.58 -0.74 -2.75
CA ASP A 350 -22.57 -1.20 -1.35
C ASP A 350 -22.19 -0.03 -0.42
N LEU A 351 -21.18 0.73 -0.79
CA LEU A 351 -20.73 1.87 0.00
C LEU A 351 -21.72 3.04 -0.04
N ARG A 352 -22.41 3.25 -1.17
CA ARG A 352 -23.50 4.25 -1.29
C ARG A 352 -24.65 3.96 -0.36
N ARG A 353 -25.05 2.69 -0.27
CA ARG A 353 -26.12 2.24 0.62
C ARG A 353 -25.70 2.24 2.08
N GLY A 354 -24.40 2.35 2.37
CA GLY A 354 -23.88 2.21 3.72
C GLY A 354 -24.03 0.78 4.26
N THR A 355 -23.88 -0.21 3.37
CA THR A 355 -24.03 -1.63 3.70
C THR A 355 -23.08 -1.99 4.84
N GLU A 356 -23.61 -2.65 5.86
CA GLU A 356 -22.83 -3.23 6.95
C GLU A 356 -22.59 -4.72 6.65
N PHE A 357 -21.35 -5.14 6.87
CA PHE A 357 -20.93 -6.51 6.59
C PHE A 357 -20.62 -7.22 7.90
N PRO A 358 -21.22 -8.41 8.16
CA PRO A 358 -20.96 -9.15 9.40
C PRO A 358 -19.51 -9.66 9.50
N ASP A 359 -18.79 -9.69 8.38
CA ASP A 359 -17.42 -10.10 8.26
C ASP A 359 -16.44 -8.91 8.12
N THR A 360 -16.78 -7.72 8.61
CA THR A 360 -15.91 -6.54 8.58
C THR A 360 -14.71 -6.74 9.50
N ILE A 361 -13.49 -6.81 8.92
CA ILE A 361 -12.23 -7.01 9.66
C ILE A 361 -11.52 -5.70 10.02
N GLY A 362 -12.01 -4.58 9.55
CA GLY A 362 -11.44 -3.26 9.79
C GLY A 362 -12.03 -2.19 8.90
N TYR A 363 -11.48 -1.00 9.00
CA TYR A 363 -11.95 0.18 8.28
C TYR A 363 -10.80 0.98 7.69
N SER A 364 -11.09 1.79 6.68
CA SER A 364 -10.18 2.79 6.13
C SER A 364 -10.80 4.18 6.25
N MET A 365 -9.99 5.15 6.67
CA MET A 365 -10.35 6.58 6.71
C MET A 365 -9.85 7.33 5.46
N TYR A 366 -9.24 6.64 4.51
CA TYR A 366 -8.71 7.27 3.31
C TYR A 366 -9.81 7.61 2.31
N GLY A 367 -9.62 8.69 1.56
CA GLY A 367 -10.57 9.15 0.56
C GLY A 367 -10.52 8.36 -0.76
N TRP A 368 -11.39 8.76 -1.68
CA TRP A 368 -11.51 8.15 -3.02
C TRP A 368 -10.41 8.66 -3.97
N ASP A 369 -9.16 8.35 -3.64
CA ASP A 369 -7.98 8.75 -4.42
C ASP A 369 -7.60 7.68 -5.43
N LEU A 370 -8.18 7.75 -6.61
CA LEU A 370 -7.83 6.91 -7.75
C LEU A 370 -7.81 7.78 -9.04
N PRO A 371 -6.69 8.47 -9.34
CA PRO A 371 -6.58 9.33 -10.51
C PRO A 371 -6.92 8.63 -11.81
N ASP A 372 -7.61 9.36 -12.70
CA ASP A 372 -7.97 8.84 -14.02
C ASP A 372 -6.72 8.48 -14.84
N PRO A 373 -6.68 7.33 -15.51
CA PRO A 373 -5.54 6.90 -16.31
C PRO A 373 -5.12 7.87 -17.44
N LYS A 374 -6.08 8.53 -18.08
CA LYS A 374 -5.85 9.44 -19.21
C LYS A 374 -5.81 10.91 -18.78
N LYS A 375 -6.52 11.24 -17.70
CA LYS A 375 -6.62 12.61 -17.16
C LYS A 375 -6.09 12.63 -15.73
N PRO A 376 -4.77 12.57 -15.52
CA PRO A 376 -4.16 12.26 -14.21
C PRO A 376 -4.44 13.30 -13.11
N SER A 377 -4.98 14.47 -13.46
CA SER A 377 -5.45 15.48 -12.50
C SER A 377 -6.91 15.32 -12.11
N VAL A 378 -7.65 14.38 -12.73
CA VAL A 378 -9.07 14.13 -12.48
C VAL A 378 -9.22 12.93 -11.54
N GLN A 379 -10.16 13.06 -10.58
CA GLN A 379 -10.63 11.97 -9.72
C GLN A 379 -12.05 11.61 -10.16
N PRO A 380 -12.29 10.45 -10.81
CA PRO A 380 -13.60 10.13 -11.41
C PRO A 380 -14.76 10.10 -10.42
N MET A 381 -14.48 9.83 -9.13
CA MET A 381 -15.50 9.76 -8.07
C MET A 381 -15.80 11.12 -7.41
N VAL A 382 -15.26 12.21 -7.95
CA VAL A 382 -15.58 13.58 -7.52
C VAL A 382 -16.80 14.09 -8.32
N ASP A 383 -17.84 14.55 -7.63
CA ASP A 383 -18.98 15.13 -8.29
C ASP A 383 -18.73 16.57 -8.78
N GLU A 384 -19.65 17.10 -9.62
CA GLU A 384 -19.56 18.44 -10.21
C GLU A 384 -19.47 19.58 -9.18
N THR A 385 -19.84 19.31 -7.92
CA THR A 385 -19.76 20.31 -6.84
C THR A 385 -18.40 20.30 -6.14
N GLY A 386 -17.46 19.44 -6.57
CA GLY A 386 -16.16 19.25 -5.93
C GLY A 386 -16.26 18.52 -4.60
N GLY A 387 -17.48 18.09 -4.22
CA GLY A 387 -17.76 17.40 -2.99
C GLY A 387 -17.86 15.91 -3.20
N GLY A 388 -16.89 15.16 -3.62
CA GLY A 388 -16.96 13.75 -3.95
C GLY A 388 -18.01 12.94 -3.24
N PHE A 389 -18.25 11.77 -3.73
CA PHE A 389 -19.22 10.81 -3.24
C PHE A 389 -19.27 10.69 -1.70
N VAL A 390 -18.13 10.71 -1.03
CA VAL A 390 -18.00 10.62 0.43
C VAL A 390 -18.62 11.81 1.17
N ASN A 391 -18.63 13.01 0.58
CA ASN A 391 -19.21 14.20 1.22
C ASN A 391 -20.74 14.28 1.10
N LYS A 392 -21.33 13.68 0.07
CA LYS A 392 -22.81 13.60 -0.04
C LYS A 392 -23.40 12.57 0.90
N ALA A 393 -22.69 11.48 1.14
CA ALA A 393 -23.07 10.44 2.08
C ALA A 393 -22.61 10.77 3.50
N LYS A 394 -22.91 11.95 4.02
CA LYS A 394 -22.52 12.51 5.35
C LYS A 394 -22.54 11.55 6.56
N LYS A 395 -22.85 10.28 6.38
CA LYS A 395 -22.91 9.26 7.41
C LYS A 395 -21.75 8.26 7.41
N HIS A 396 -20.93 8.18 6.36
CA HIS A 396 -19.95 7.10 6.21
C HIS A 396 -18.58 7.63 5.73
N LEU A 397 -17.85 8.25 6.66
CA LEU A 397 -16.47 8.73 6.41
C LEU A 397 -15.43 7.60 6.42
N VAL A 398 -15.84 6.37 6.73
CA VAL A 398 -14.97 5.20 6.76
C VAL A 398 -15.45 4.14 5.79
N THR A 399 -14.50 3.47 5.12
CA THR A 399 -14.79 2.36 4.22
C THR A 399 -14.58 1.05 4.96
N PRO A 400 -15.62 0.18 5.10
CA PRO A 400 -15.49 -1.13 5.71
C PRO A 400 -14.69 -2.07 4.82
N ILE A 401 -14.01 -3.03 5.44
CA ILE A 401 -13.22 -4.07 4.76
C ILE A 401 -13.81 -5.43 5.12
N PRO A 402 -14.67 -6.02 4.29
CA PRO A 402 -15.16 -7.38 4.50
C PRO A 402 -14.05 -8.42 4.30
N TYR A 403 -13.99 -9.48 5.13
CA TYR A 403 -13.01 -10.57 4.98
C TYR A 403 -13.04 -11.18 3.58
N ARG A 404 -14.25 -11.41 3.04
CA ARG A 404 -14.44 -12.08 1.75
C ARG A 404 -13.82 -11.40 0.55
N VAL A 405 -13.46 -10.11 0.63
CA VAL A 405 -12.76 -9.42 -0.49
C VAL A 405 -11.33 -9.94 -0.70
N MET A 406 -10.79 -10.66 0.29
CA MET A 406 -9.44 -11.24 0.25
C MET A 406 -9.43 -12.71 -0.17
N VAL A 407 -10.59 -13.31 -0.44
CA VAL A 407 -10.77 -14.74 -0.72
C VAL A 407 -10.85 -14.97 -2.23
N PRO A 408 -9.81 -15.51 -2.89
CA PRO A 408 -9.85 -15.82 -4.30
C PRO A 408 -10.71 -17.08 -4.56
N ARG A 409 -11.33 -17.15 -5.74
CA ARG A 409 -11.98 -18.36 -6.22
C ARG A 409 -10.96 -19.37 -6.71
N ARG A 410 -11.34 -20.65 -6.74
CA ARG A 410 -10.55 -21.77 -7.31
C ARG A 410 -9.25 -22.11 -6.57
N CYS A 411 -9.03 -21.56 -5.38
CA CYS A 411 -7.89 -21.91 -4.56
C CYS A 411 -8.28 -21.84 -3.08
N ARG A 412 -8.25 -22.97 -2.36
CA ARG A 412 -8.81 -23.10 -1.00
C ARG A 412 -7.86 -22.67 0.11
N ASN A 413 -6.54 -22.60 -0.17
CA ASN A 413 -5.52 -22.27 0.82
C ASN A 413 -4.76 -20.98 0.48
N LEU A 414 -5.37 -20.09 -0.31
CA LEU A 414 -4.80 -18.81 -0.72
C LEU A 414 -5.62 -17.65 -0.16
N LEU A 415 -4.96 -16.61 0.36
CA LEU A 415 -5.55 -15.32 0.72
C LEU A 415 -4.80 -14.19 0.05
N CYS A 416 -5.50 -13.13 -0.38
CA CYS A 416 -4.94 -12.01 -1.14
C CYS A 416 -5.22 -10.65 -0.47
N PRO A 417 -4.49 -10.25 0.60
CA PRO A 417 -4.64 -8.94 1.22
C PRO A 417 -3.96 -7.83 0.42
N GLY A 418 -4.36 -6.59 0.67
CA GLY A 418 -3.73 -5.40 0.10
C GLY A 418 -4.43 -4.91 -1.16
N ARG A 419 -3.69 -4.33 -2.13
CA ARG A 419 -4.31 -3.69 -3.30
C ARG A 419 -4.86 -4.69 -4.35
N ALA A 420 -4.59 -5.99 -4.20
CA ALA A 420 -5.06 -7.03 -5.09
C ALA A 420 -6.45 -7.58 -4.74
N ILE A 421 -7.13 -7.02 -3.76
CA ILE A 421 -8.45 -7.47 -3.27
C ILE A 421 -9.55 -7.41 -4.32
N SER A 422 -10.62 -8.20 -4.07
CA SER A 422 -11.82 -8.26 -4.91
C SER A 422 -12.75 -7.09 -4.65
N VAL A 423 -12.59 -6.03 -5.41
CA VAL A 423 -13.40 -4.82 -5.32
C VAL A 423 -13.70 -4.27 -6.73
N GLU A 424 -14.80 -3.54 -6.85
CA GLU A 424 -15.00 -2.65 -7.99
C GLU A 424 -13.85 -1.65 -8.05
N ARG A 425 -13.39 -1.29 -9.25
CA ARG A 425 -12.14 -0.54 -9.43
C ARG A 425 -12.06 0.71 -8.56
N ASP A 426 -13.12 1.52 -8.55
CA ASP A 426 -13.09 2.80 -7.84
C ASP A 426 -13.04 2.63 -6.30
N VAL A 427 -13.57 1.52 -5.77
CA VAL A 427 -13.46 1.15 -4.35
C VAL A 427 -12.01 0.88 -3.93
N LEU A 428 -11.12 0.62 -4.89
CA LEU A 428 -9.71 0.48 -4.59
C LEU A 428 -9.09 1.77 -4.03
N GLY A 429 -9.60 2.94 -4.43
CA GLY A 429 -9.13 4.25 -3.97
C GLY A 429 -8.93 4.31 -2.45
N PRO A 430 -9.96 4.14 -1.63
CA PRO A 430 -9.86 4.18 -0.17
C PRO A 430 -9.15 2.98 0.47
N LEU A 431 -9.03 1.84 -0.20
CA LEU A 431 -8.58 0.59 0.43
C LEU A 431 -7.11 0.19 0.13
N ARG A 432 -6.49 0.76 -0.92
CA ARG A 432 -5.14 0.39 -1.36
C ARG A 432 -3.99 1.03 -0.58
N VAL A 433 -4.29 1.99 0.31
CA VAL A 433 -3.26 2.66 1.10
C VAL A 433 -2.77 1.79 2.26
N MET A 434 -1.62 2.13 2.82
CA MET A 434 -0.85 1.17 3.63
C MET A 434 -1.51 0.73 4.93
N ALA A 435 -2.22 1.62 5.65
CA ALA A 435 -2.85 1.24 6.92
C ALA A 435 -3.98 0.20 6.74
N PRO A 436 -4.97 0.37 5.85
CA PRO A 436 -5.95 -0.69 5.61
C PRO A 436 -5.32 -1.96 5.02
N CYS A 437 -4.22 -1.84 4.23
CA CYS A 437 -3.49 -3.03 3.78
C CYS A 437 -2.90 -3.83 4.96
N MET A 438 -2.40 -3.17 6.01
CA MET A 438 -1.93 -3.86 7.22
C MET A 438 -3.10 -4.54 7.97
N ALA A 439 -4.26 -3.89 8.10
CA ALA A 439 -5.44 -4.52 8.69
C ALA A 439 -5.86 -5.79 7.94
N MET A 440 -5.86 -5.74 6.61
CA MET A 440 -6.12 -6.91 5.75
C MET A 440 -5.08 -8.01 5.96
N GLY A 441 -3.80 -7.65 6.00
CA GLY A 441 -2.72 -8.59 6.25
C GLY A 441 -2.86 -9.28 7.60
N GLU A 442 -3.11 -8.51 8.67
CA GLU A 442 -3.30 -9.06 10.02
C GLU A 442 -4.46 -10.04 10.07
N ALA A 443 -5.60 -9.70 9.46
CA ALA A 443 -6.75 -10.60 9.38
C ALA A 443 -6.41 -11.90 8.62
N CYS A 444 -5.69 -11.81 7.50
CA CYS A 444 -5.23 -12.99 6.76
C CYS A 444 -4.27 -13.86 7.57
N GLY A 445 -3.33 -13.24 8.30
CA GLY A 445 -2.39 -13.97 9.16
C GLY A 445 -3.09 -14.73 10.29
N ILE A 446 -4.13 -14.15 10.89
CA ILE A 446 -4.94 -14.84 11.91
C ILE A 446 -5.78 -15.95 11.28
N ALA A 447 -6.46 -15.67 10.14
CA ALA A 447 -7.27 -16.66 9.43
C ALA A 447 -6.45 -17.87 8.95
N ALA A 448 -5.16 -17.65 8.63
CA ALA A 448 -4.26 -18.71 8.22
C ALA A 448 -4.16 -19.86 9.25
N ARG A 449 -4.41 -19.61 10.54
CA ARG A 449 -4.46 -20.67 11.55
C ARG A 449 -5.57 -21.68 11.26
N GLN A 450 -6.78 -21.22 10.98
CA GLN A 450 -7.91 -22.10 10.67
C GLN A 450 -7.69 -22.86 9.36
N ILE A 451 -7.08 -22.19 8.35
CA ILE A 451 -6.78 -22.81 7.06
C ILE A 451 -5.69 -23.88 7.21
N ALA A 452 -4.65 -23.62 8.00
CA ALA A 452 -3.59 -24.59 8.30
C ALA A 452 -4.12 -25.81 9.06
N ASP A 453 -5.21 -25.63 9.84
CA ASP A 453 -5.92 -26.71 10.54
C ASP A 453 -6.96 -27.45 9.65
N GLY A 454 -7.07 -27.07 8.36
CA GLY A 454 -7.86 -27.79 7.35
C GLY A 454 -9.12 -27.10 6.83
N ALA A 455 -9.46 -25.90 7.31
CA ALA A 455 -10.56 -25.12 6.74
C ALA A 455 -10.22 -24.65 5.31
N ALA A 456 -11.20 -24.47 4.44
CA ALA A 456 -10.99 -23.67 3.24
C ALA A 456 -11.03 -22.19 3.58
N ASN A 457 -10.39 -21.36 2.75
CA ASN A 457 -10.35 -19.91 2.94
C ASN A 457 -11.74 -19.26 2.97
N CYS A 458 -12.72 -19.82 2.23
CA CYS A 458 -14.11 -19.38 2.23
C CYS A 458 -14.92 -19.92 3.44
N ASP A 459 -14.40 -20.95 4.13
CA ASP A 459 -15.06 -21.62 5.28
C ASP A 459 -14.45 -21.19 6.63
N VAL A 460 -13.63 -20.15 6.63
CA VAL A 460 -13.08 -19.55 7.87
C VAL A 460 -14.22 -19.11 8.78
N ASP A 461 -14.19 -19.55 10.04
CA ASP A 461 -15.11 -19.03 11.08
C ASP A 461 -14.75 -17.56 11.34
N VAL A 462 -15.48 -16.68 10.66
CA VAL A 462 -15.31 -15.23 10.78
C VAL A 462 -15.65 -14.74 12.18
N SER A 463 -16.57 -15.38 12.91
CA SER A 463 -16.90 -14.97 14.27
C SER A 463 -15.69 -15.17 15.19
N ALA A 464 -15.03 -16.32 15.09
CA ALA A 464 -13.78 -16.59 15.83
C ALA A 464 -12.65 -15.64 15.39
N LEU A 465 -12.53 -15.36 14.09
CA LEU A 465 -11.57 -14.39 13.55
C LEU A 465 -11.79 -13.00 14.16
N LEU A 466 -13.02 -12.50 14.21
CA LEU A 466 -13.34 -11.18 14.77
C LEU A 466 -13.09 -11.12 16.29
N VAL A 467 -13.33 -12.19 17.02
CA VAL A 467 -12.97 -12.28 18.46
C VAL A 467 -11.46 -12.11 18.64
N GLU A 468 -10.65 -12.80 17.85
CA GLU A 468 -9.19 -12.73 17.94
C GLU A 468 -8.67 -11.36 17.48
N LEU A 469 -9.21 -10.77 16.44
CA LEU A 469 -8.87 -9.41 16.00
C LEU A 469 -9.13 -8.40 17.12
N ARG A 470 -10.29 -8.45 17.79
CA ARG A 470 -10.58 -7.59 18.95
C ARG A 470 -9.59 -7.79 20.07
N ARG A 471 -9.26 -9.03 20.39
CA ARG A 471 -8.29 -9.38 21.43
C ARG A 471 -6.90 -8.77 21.14
N ARG A 472 -6.52 -8.65 19.88
CA ARG A 472 -5.27 -8.01 19.43
C ARG A 472 -5.37 -6.49 19.29
N GLY A 473 -6.50 -5.89 19.64
CA GLY A 473 -6.70 -4.45 19.60
C GLY A 473 -7.03 -3.89 18.21
N CYS A 474 -7.43 -4.74 17.27
CA CYS A 474 -7.96 -4.29 15.98
C CYS A 474 -9.35 -3.65 16.15
N ILE A 475 -9.64 -2.64 15.35
CA ILE A 475 -10.92 -1.93 15.35
C ILE A 475 -11.79 -2.55 14.25
N VAL A 476 -12.67 -3.47 14.65
CA VAL A 476 -13.57 -4.20 13.74
C VAL A 476 -15.03 -3.81 13.93
N ASP A 477 -15.36 -3.12 15.02
CA ASP A 477 -16.71 -2.67 15.31
C ASP A 477 -16.88 -1.18 14.98
N LYS A 478 -17.92 -0.85 14.24
CA LYS A 478 -18.22 0.54 13.87
C LYS A 478 -18.42 1.43 15.08
N ALA A 479 -18.97 0.89 16.16
CA ALA A 479 -19.18 1.61 17.42
C ALA A 479 -17.87 1.96 18.16
N ALA A 480 -16.77 1.24 17.85
CA ALA A 480 -15.44 1.52 18.40
C ALA A 480 -14.65 2.55 17.58
N LEU A 481 -15.18 2.98 16.44
CA LEU A 481 -14.58 4.03 15.66
C LEU A 481 -14.67 5.38 16.39
N PRO A 482 -13.65 6.23 16.28
CA PRO A 482 -13.70 7.58 16.80
C PRO A 482 -14.90 8.33 16.17
N LEU A 483 -15.55 9.19 16.96
CA LEU A 483 -16.64 10.02 16.46
C LEU A 483 -16.10 10.91 15.35
N VAL A 484 -16.51 10.61 14.13
CA VAL A 484 -16.21 11.48 13.00
C VAL A 484 -17.12 12.69 13.12
N ARG A 485 -16.58 13.79 13.59
CA ARG A 485 -17.31 15.06 13.63
C ARG A 485 -17.53 15.52 12.19
N PRO A 486 -18.77 15.94 11.82
CA PRO A 486 -18.97 16.60 10.54
C PRO A 486 -18.00 17.77 10.46
N ARG A 487 -17.19 17.84 9.42
CA ARG A 487 -16.37 19.03 9.17
C ARG A 487 -17.31 20.23 9.12
N VAL A 488 -17.11 21.18 9.99
CA VAL A 488 -17.87 22.44 9.98
C VAL A 488 -17.58 23.09 8.63
N ASP A 489 -18.61 23.40 7.85
CA ASP A 489 -18.44 24.13 6.60
C ASP A 489 -17.82 25.50 6.93
N PRO A 490 -16.61 25.79 6.50
CA PRO A 490 -15.93 27.03 6.81
C PRO A 490 -16.65 28.27 6.29
N LYS A 491 -17.49 28.10 5.27
CA LYS A 491 -18.35 29.17 4.76
C LYS A 491 -19.51 29.51 5.68
N ALA A 492 -19.94 28.58 6.54
CA ALA A 492 -21.03 28.81 7.49
C ALA A 492 -20.57 29.58 8.73
N SER A 493 -19.29 29.61 9.07
CA SER A 493 -18.71 30.29 10.23
C SER A 493 -18.04 31.64 9.90
N GLY A 494 -18.06 32.08 8.66
CA GLY A 494 -17.34 33.28 8.22
C GLY A 494 -15.82 33.16 8.19
N GLU A 495 -15.28 32.04 8.64
CA GLU A 495 -13.86 31.73 8.58
C GLU A 495 -13.57 30.85 7.34
N VAL A 496 -12.74 31.35 6.43
CA VAL A 496 -12.32 30.63 5.24
C VAL A 496 -11.33 29.54 5.63
N HIS A 497 -11.82 28.37 5.97
CA HIS A 497 -10.96 27.21 6.13
C HIS A 497 -10.81 26.49 4.79
N ALA A 498 -9.61 26.47 4.25
CA ALA A 498 -9.25 25.79 2.99
C ALA A 498 -9.50 24.27 2.99
N HIS A 499 -10.09 23.71 4.06
CA HIS A 499 -10.13 22.28 4.32
C HIS A 499 -11.14 21.48 3.48
N VAL A 500 -12.20 22.11 2.99
CA VAL A 500 -13.32 21.37 2.39
C VAL A 500 -13.11 21.04 0.92
N ARG A 501 -12.32 21.86 0.21
CA ARG A 501 -12.13 21.70 -1.23
C ARG A 501 -10.94 20.84 -1.66
N VAL A 502 -10.03 20.54 -0.76
CA VAL A 502 -8.73 19.97 -1.14
C VAL A 502 -8.73 18.45 -1.22
N HIS A 503 -9.75 17.78 -0.71
CA HIS A 503 -9.84 16.33 -0.78
C HIS A 503 -10.29 15.77 -2.13
N MET A 504 -10.71 16.62 -3.03
CA MET A 504 -11.53 16.14 -4.11
C MET A 504 -11.14 16.61 -5.48
N ASP A 505 -10.10 17.37 -5.55
CA ASP A 505 -9.58 17.76 -6.86
C ASP A 505 -8.34 16.99 -7.29
#